data_63b00f95d922024d897dfb683cfe05d9
#
_entry.id   63b00f95d922024d897dfb683cfe05d9
#
_cell.length_a   1.000
_cell.length_b   1.000
_cell.length_c   1.000
_cell.angle_alpha   90.00
_cell.angle_beta   90.00
_cell.angle_gamma   90.00
#
_symmetry.space_group_name_H-M   'P 1'
#
loop_
_entity.id
_entity.type
_entity.pdbx_description
1 polymer ?
#
loop_
_entity_poly.entity_id
_entity_poly.type
_entity_poly.pdbx_seq_one_letter_code
_entity_poly.pdbx_strand_id
1 'polypeptide(L)'
;MRIFHRAALALFGSLAGFAVSGALAQEQTQPDPNLPATNTFGRWTTIIDTLDTGQDARKTCAASTAFVDGTGSAGTLTLSISNGDALPPDAYPAIMITVDNKDLPTGKSIAATFGDPGVKVSAAVSSTDAVNGRPSWMVDNQAKTSLALLRAMRKVTSLDVVFGKQVVASIPMDGFTKAYRNLGTSCGFATKDVAP
;
A
#
# COMPACT_ATOMS: atom_id res chain seq x y z
N MET A 1 69.61 -25.95 60.66
CA MET A 1 69.69 -25.16 61.91
C MET A 1 68.60 -24.11 61.90
N ARG A 2 67.67 -24.20 62.90
CA ARG A 2 66.71 -23.24 63.42
C ARG A 2 65.72 -22.63 62.36
N ILE A 3 64.46 -23.11 62.29
CA ILE A 3 63.29 -22.71 63.12
C ILE A 3 63.08 -21.20 63.14
N PHE A 4 61.97 -20.76 62.62
CA PHE A 4 60.93 -19.97 63.30
C PHE A 4 59.64 -19.85 62.48
N HIS A 5 58.55 -20.25 63.16
CA HIS A 5 57.15 -20.08 62.83
C HIS A 5 56.79 -18.61 62.89
N ARG A 6 55.80 -18.21 62.08
CA ARG A 6 54.70 -17.36 62.57
C ARG A 6 53.50 -17.39 61.59
N ALA A 7 52.41 -17.79 62.19
CA ALA A 7 51.08 -17.72 61.60
C ALA A 7 50.55 -16.27 61.58
N ALA A 8 49.76 -15.92 60.63
CA ALA A 8 48.79 -14.86 60.78
C ALA A 8 47.65 -15.03 59.76
N LEU A 9 46.55 -15.40 60.27
CA LEU A 9 45.15 -15.01 60.14
C LEU A 9 44.63 -14.66 58.74
N ALA A 10 43.66 -15.46 58.40
CA ALA A 10 42.64 -15.22 57.35
C ALA A 10 41.74 -14.03 57.69
N LEU A 11 41.48 -13.22 56.71
CA LEU A 11 40.29 -12.31 56.67
C LEU A 11 39.55 -12.58 55.37
N PHE A 12 38.44 -13.30 55.52
CA PHE A 12 37.42 -13.45 54.48
C PHE A 12 36.68 -12.14 54.33
N GLY A 13 36.93 -11.41 53.25
CA GLY A 13 36.11 -10.28 52.83
C GLY A 13 35.14 -10.74 51.78
N SER A 14 33.90 -11.03 52.13
CA SER A 14 32.79 -11.29 51.20
C SER A 14 32.41 -10.01 50.51
N LEU A 15 32.82 -9.83 49.25
CA LEU A 15 32.27 -8.82 48.36
C LEU A 15 30.98 -9.38 47.76
N ALA A 16 29.85 -8.99 48.31
CA ALA A 16 28.54 -9.16 47.69
C ALA A 16 28.44 -8.24 46.47
N GLY A 17 28.67 -8.82 45.30
CA GLY A 17 28.42 -8.15 44.02
C GLY A 17 26.92 -7.95 43.80
N PHE A 18 26.45 -6.73 43.98
CA PHE A 18 25.13 -6.33 43.49
C PHE A 18 25.15 -6.30 41.93
N ALA A 19 24.65 -7.38 41.31
CA ALA A 19 24.31 -7.35 39.90
C ALA A 19 23.10 -6.41 39.70
N VAL A 20 23.35 -5.18 39.32
CA VAL A 20 22.30 -4.26 38.82
C VAL A 20 21.93 -4.77 37.44
N SER A 21 20.87 -5.60 37.37
CA SER A 21 20.19 -5.91 36.11
C SER A 21 19.51 -4.65 35.59
N GLY A 22 20.22 -3.88 34.78
CA GLY A 22 19.62 -2.78 34.02
C GLY A 22 18.62 -3.39 33.03
N ALA A 23 17.35 -3.45 33.41
CA ALA A 23 16.27 -3.63 32.46
C ALA A 23 16.31 -2.42 31.51
N LEU A 24 16.83 -2.62 30.29
CA LEU A 24 16.63 -1.68 29.20
C LEU A 24 15.14 -1.69 28.94
N ALA A 25 14.42 -0.70 29.48
CA ALA A 25 13.06 -0.41 29.05
C ALA A 25 13.15 -0.10 27.56
N GLN A 26 12.70 -1.03 26.71
CA GLN A 26 12.43 -0.74 25.33
C GLN A 26 11.33 0.31 25.35
N GLU A 27 11.72 1.54 25.04
CA GLU A 27 10.81 2.63 24.80
C GLU A 27 9.96 2.19 23.57
N GLN A 28 8.78 1.65 23.85
CA GLN A 28 7.78 1.41 22.83
C GLN A 28 7.38 2.77 22.30
N THR A 29 7.98 3.19 21.19
CA THR A 29 7.56 4.37 20.44
C THR A 29 6.11 4.14 20.05
N GLN A 30 5.20 4.75 20.80
CA GLN A 30 3.77 4.75 20.45
C GLN A 30 3.66 5.40 19.07
N PRO A 31 2.99 4.77 18.09
CA PRO A 31 2.82 5.36 16.77
C PRO A 31 2.20 6.75 16.92
N ASP A 32 2.77 7.75 16.24
CA ASP A 32 2.22 9.10 16.22
C ASP A 32 0.81 9.02 15.62
N PRO A 33 -0.25 9.43 16.36
CA PRO A 33 -1.63 9.34 15.88
C PRO A 33 -1.90 10.22 14.65
N ASN A 34 -0.99 11.14 14.32
CA ASN A 34 -1.10 12.02 13.15
C ASN A 34 -0.42 11.45 11.90
N LEU A 35 0.26 10.30 12.00
CA LEU A 35 0.84 9.65 10.83
C LEU A 35 -0.17 8.69 10.20
N PRO A 36 -0.25 8.66 8.86
CA PRO A 36 -1.10 7.69 8.15
C PRO A 36 -0.76 6.26 8.53
N ALA A 37 -1.78 5.45 8.84
CA ALA A 37 -1.57 4.03 9.08
C ALA A 37 -1.27 3.30 7.77
N THR A 38 -0.17 2.54 7.76
CA THR A 38 0.32 1.84 6.57
C THR A 38 0.39 0.34 6.81
N ASN A 39 -0.15 -0.46 5.87
CA ASN A 39 -0.05 -1.92 5.89
C ASN A 39 0.41 -2.44 4.53
N THR A 40 1.21 -3.51 4.53
CA THR A 40 1.72 -4.14 3.31
C THR A 40 1.17 -5.56 3.14
N PHE A 41 0.74 -5.89 1.91
CA PHE A 41 0.17 -7.17 1.51
C PHE A 41 0.81 -7.61 0.19
N GLY A 42 1.82 -8.46 0.26
CA GLY A 42 2.60 -8.83 -0.92
C GLY A 42 3.23 -7.59 -1.57
N ARG A 43 2.86 -7.29 -2.82
CA ARG A 43 3.32 -6.12 -3.58
C ARG A 43 2.48 -4.86 -3.35
N TRP A 44 1.38 -4.96 -2.60
CA TRP A 44 0.44 -3.87 -2.35
C TRP A 44 0.65 -3.24 -0.99
N THR A 45 0.59 -1.93 -0.93
CA THR A 45 0.63 -1.15 0.31
C THR A 45 -0.64 -0.36 0.44
N THR A 46 -1.28 -0.39 1.62
CA THR A 46 -2.41 0.47 1.94
C THR A 46 -1.96 1.60 2.85
N ILE A 47 -2.52 2.77 2.63
CA ILE A 47 -2.30 3.98 3.41
C ILE A 47 -3.67 4.49 3.83
N ILE A 48 -3.87 4.64 5.13
CA ILE A 48 -5.10 5.15 5.72
C ILE A 48 -4.75 6.47 6.40
N ASP A 49 -5.24 7.55 5.86
CA ASP A 49 -5.08 8.89 6.40
C ASP A 49 -6.39 9.36 7.03
N THR A 50 -6.30 9.98 8.20
CA THR A 50 -7.47 10.52 8.91
C THR A 50 -7.19 11.99 9.23
N LEU A 51 -7.94 12.87 8.58
CA LEU A 51 -7.94 14.29 8.89
C LEU A 51 -9.09 14.57 9.86
N ASP A 52 -8.77 14.89 11.10
CA ASP A 52 -9.73 15.34 12.09
C ASP A 52 -9.64 16.87 12.25
N THR A 53 -10.74 17.57 11.97
CA THR A 53 -10.83 19.03 12.10
C THR A 53 -11.47 19.45 13.41
N GLY A 54 -11.79 18.50 14.31
CA GLY A 54 -12.52 18.73 15.55
C GLY A 54 -14.03 18.88 15.37
N GLN A 55 -14.51 19.09 14.16
CA GLN A 55 -15.94 19.14 13.79
C GLN A 55 -16.33 18.01 12.86
N ASP A 56 -15.38 17.49 12.07
CA ASP A 56 -15.57 16.40 11.13
C ASP A 56 -14.28 15.59 10.99
N ALA A 57 -14.41 14.28 10.90
CA ALA A 57 -13.32 13.36 10.68
C ALA A 57 -13.41 12.78 9.26
N ARG A 58 -12.50 13.19 8.39
CA ARG A 58 -12.41 12.67 7.03
C ARG A 58 -11.32 11.60 6.95
N LYS A 59 -11.70 10.42 6.48
CA LYS A 59 -10.79 9.31 6.25
C LYS A 59 -10.57 9.11 4.74
N THR A 60 -9.32 9.06 4.33
CA THR A 60 -8.91 8.73 2.96
C THR A 60 -8.12 7.43 2.98
N CYS A 61 -8.55 6.45 2.18
CA CYS A 61 -7.89 5.17 2.05
C CYS A 61 -7.32 5.02 0.64
N ALA A 62 -6.06 4.63 0.55
CA ALA A 62 -5.41 4.30 -0.71
C ALA A 62 -4.78 2.92 -0.63
N ALA A 63 -4.77 2.19 -1.75
CA ALA A 63 -3.95 1.00 -1.93
C ALA A 63 -3.15 1.14 -3.23
N SER A 64 -1.85 0.91 -3.18
CA SER A 64 -0.98 1.09 -4.32
C SER A 64 0.00 -0.08 -4.49
N THR A 65 0.41 -0.30 -5.73
CA THR A 65 1.52 -1.18 -6.09
C THR A 65 2.42 -0.51 -7.10
N ALA A 66 3.72 -0.67 -6.93
CA ALA A 66 4.72 -0.19 -7.88
C ALA A 66 4.97 -1.23 -8.97
N PHE A 67 5.28 -0.76 -10.17
CA PHE A 67 5.70 -1.58 -11.31
C PHE A 67 6.79 -0.88 -12.11
N VAL A 68 7.36 -1.59 -13.07
CA VAL A 68 8.28 -1.04 -14.08
C VAL A 68 7.65 -1.39 -15.42
N ASP A 69 7.56 -0.40 -16.32
CA ASP A 69 7.01 -0.60 -17.66
C ASP A 69 8.00 -1.31 -18.60
N GLY A 70 7.56 -1.63 -19.81
CA GLY A 70 8.41 -2.28 -20.82
C GLY A 70 9.61 -1.45 -21.30
N THR A 71 9.66 -0.17 -20.96
CA THR A 71 10.79 0.74 -21.26
C THR A 71 11.76 0.90 -20.07
N GLY A 72 11.47 0.27 -18.93
CA GLY A 72 12.23 0.43 -17.69
C GLY A 72 11.78 1.62 -16.84
N SER A 73 10.70 2.32 -17.24
CA SER A 73 10.16 3.45 -16.48
C SER A 73 9.36 2.98 -15.27
N ALA A 74 9.57 3.64 -14.13
CA ALA A 74 8.83 3.34 -12.91
C ALA A 74 7.38 3.81 -13.02
N GLY A 75 6.46 3.03 -12.43
CA GLY A 75 5.05 3.37 -12.39
C GLY A 75 4.39 2.93 -11.08
N THR A 76 3.18 3.42 -10.87
CA THR A 76 2.34 3.08 -9.72
C THR A 76 0.89 2.96 -10.16
N LEU A 77 0.22 1.90 -9.73
CA LEU A 77 -1.24 1.81 -9.78
C LEU A 77 -1.77 2.09 -8.38
N THR A 78 -2.72 3.00 -8.28
CA THR A 78 -3.34 3.42 -7.01
C THR A 78 -4.85 3.29 -7.08
N LEU A 79 -5.42 2.67 -6.07
CA LEU A 79 -6.84 2.74 -5.73
C LEU A 79 -7.02 3.76 -4.62
N SER A 80 -8.02 4.63 -4.72
CA SER A 80 -8.31 5.62 -3.66
C SER A 80 -9.80 5.81 -3.45
N ILE A 81 -10.19 6.02 -2.20
CA ILE A 81 -11.55 6.32 -1.78
C ILE A 81 -11.51 7.13 -0.48
N SER A 82 -12.46 8.05 -0.30
CA SER A 82 -12.65 8.78 0.96
C SER A 82 -13.98 8.38 1.59
N ASN A 83 -14.10 8.45 2.92
CA ASN A 83 -15.38 8.30 3.57
C ASN A 83 -16.31 9.45 3.15
N GLY A 84 -17.57 9.13 2.89
CA GLY A 84 -18.54 10.09 2.32
C GLY A 84 -18.64 10.06 0.78
N ASP A 85 -17.72 9.38 0.08
CA ASP A 85 -17.89 9.06 -1.33
C ASP A 85 -19.07 8.09 -1.49
N ALA A 86 -19.72 8.14 -2.67
CA ALA A 86 -20.72 7.14 -3.02
C ALA A 86 -20.04 5.76 -3.06
N LEU A 87 -20.63 4.77 -2.38
CA LEU A 87 -20.00 3.45 -2.15
C LEU A 87 -20.68 2.36 -2.98
N PRO A 88 -20.04 1.18 -3.16
CA PRO A 88 -20.63 0.06 -3.87
C PRO A 88 -22.06 -0.27 -3.38
N PRO A 89 -22.99 -0.64 -4.32
CA PRO A 89 -22.72 -1.00 -5.70
C PRO A 89 -22.65 0.18 -6.70
N ASP A 90 -22.88 1.43 -6.27
CA ASP A 90 -23.04 2.57 -7.18
C ASP A 90 -21.69 3.24 -7.52
N ALA A 91 -20.70 3.15 -6.62
CA ALA A 91 -19.34 3.65 -6.85
C ALA A 91 -18.29 2.70 -6.31
N TYR A 92 -17.09 2.77 -6.87
CA TYR A 92 -15.92 1.99 -6.49
C TYR A 92 -14.72 2.92 -6.26
N PRO A 93 -13.64 2.45 -5.59
CA PRO A 93 -12.42 3.23 -5.49
C PRO A 93 -11.94 3.72 -6.86
N ALA A 94 -11.54 4.98 -6.94
CA ALA A 94 -10.93 5.54 -8.14
C ALA A 94 -9.64 4.79 -8.45
N ILE A 95 -9.36 4.54 -9.73
CA ILE A 95 -8.20 3.80 -10.21
C ILE A 95 -7.32 4.76 -11.01
N MET A 96 -6.11 5.01 -10.52
CA MET A 96 -5.14 5.88 -11.17
C MET A 96 -3.86 5.12 -11.49
N ILE A 97 -3.32 5.36 -12.68
CA ILE A 97 -2.04 4.82 -13.14
C ILE A 97 -1.11 6.01 -13.37
N THR A 98 0.06 5.97 -12.78
CA THR A 98 1.12 6.97 -12.97
C THR A 98 2.35 6.27 -13.52
N VAL A 99 2.96 6.81 -14.58
CA VAL A 99 4.18 6.24 -15.21
C VAL A 99 5.14 7.35 -15.58
N ASP A 100 6.43 7.12 -15.45
CA ASP A 100 7.47 8.08 -15.83
C ASP A 100 7.71 8.18 -17.36
N ASN A 101 6.85 7.53 -18.15
CA ASN A 101 6.94 7.55 -19.61
C ASN A 101 6.09 8.68 -20.19
N LYS A 102 6.73 9.64 -20.87
CA LYS A 102 6.08 10.81 -21.46
C LYS A 102 5.43 10.57 -22.82
N ASP A 103 5.72 9.43 -23.45
CA ASP A 103 5.25 9.11 -24.81
C ASP A 103 3.86 8.41 -24.83
N LEU A 104 3.21 8.35 -23.68
CA LEU A 104 1.90 7.72 -23.57
C LEU A 104 0.77 8.68 -24.02
N PRO A 105 -0.36 8.14 -24.51
CA PRO A 105 -1.42 8.96 -25.06
C PRO A 105 -2.01 9.93 -24.02
N THR A 106 -2.30 11.15 -24.47
CA THR A 106 -2.96 12.19 -23.67
C THR A 106 -4.34 12.49 -24.23
N GLY A 107 -5.25 12.89 -23.37
CA GLY A 107 -6.60 13.30 -23.78
C GLY A 107 -7.69 12.87 -22.82
N LYS A 108 -8.92 13.17 -23.20
CA LYS A 108 -10.14 12.75 -22.49
C LYS A 108 -10.69 11.49 -23.17
N SER A 109 -11.02 10.46 -22.42
CA SER A 109 -11.65 9.24 -22.94
C SER A 109 -10.79 8.45 -23.96
N ILE A 110 -9.58 8.07 -23.54
CA ILE A 110 -8.69 7.20 -24.30
C ILE A 110 -9.11 5.75 -24.04
N ALA A 111 -9.27 4.94 -25.08
CA ALA A 111 -9.59 3.52 -24.94
C ALA A 111 -8.38 2.75 -24.43
N ALA A 112 -8.54 2.06 -23.31
CA ALA A 112 -7.55 1.16 -22.74
C ALA A 112 -8.14 -0.24 -22.53
N THR A 113 -7.31 -1.28 -22.62
CA THR A 113 -7.66 -2.64 -22.25
C THR A 113 -6.81 -3.07 -21.08
N PHE A 114 -7.42 -3.67 -20.10
CA PHE A 114 -6.82 -4.17 -18.86
C PHE A 114 -7.02 -5.68 -18.78
N GLY A 115 -6.03 -6.41 -18.30
CA GLY A 115 -6.15 -7.85 -18.04
C GLY A 115 -4.92 -8.64 -18.40
N ASP A 116 -5.15 -9.90 -18.78
CA ASP A 116 -4.17 -10.82 -19.30
C ASP A 116 -4.75 -11.52 -20.57
N PRO A 117 -4.07 -12.52 -21.17
CA PRO A 117 -4.64 -13.23 -22.32
C PRO A 117 -5.99 -13.89 -22.05
N GLY A 118 -6.30 -14.25 -20.80
CA GLY A 118 -7.53 -14.94 -20.39
C GLY A 118 -8.64 -14.03 -19.87
N VAL A 119 -8.32 -12.82 -19.42
CA VAL A 119 -9.28 -11.88 -18.83
C VAL A 119 -9.02 -10.49 -19.37
N LYS A 120 -10.00 -9.92 -20.11
CA LYS A 120 -9.88 -8.58 -20.70
C LYS A 120 -11.05 -7.70 -20.31
N VAL A 121 -10.75 -6.49 -19.87
CA VAL A 121 -11.72 -5.44 -19.55
C VAL A 121 -11.33 -4.20 -20.32
N SER A 122 -12.25 -3.69 -21.15
CA SER A 122 -12.07 -2.39 -21.82
C SER A 122 -12.65 -1.29 -20.95
N ALA A 123 -11.89 -0.22 -20.78
CA ALA A 123 -12.32 0.97 -20.07
C ALA A 123 -11.79 2.23 -20.76
N ALA A 124 -12.51 3.33 -20.61
CA ALA A 124 -11.99 4.63 -20.96
C ALA A 124 -11.07 5.14 -19.84
N VAL A 125 -9.98 5.81 -20.21
CA VAL A 125 -9.12 6.52 -19.29
C VAL A 125 -8.96 7.96 -19.75
N SER A 126 -8.76 8.87 -18.81
CA SER A 126 -8.46 10.27 -19.12
C SER A 126 -7.07 10.58 -18.57
N SER A 127 -6.23 11.23 -19.36
CA SER A 127 -5.00 11.78 -18.82
C SER A 127 -5.34 12.92 -17.86
N THR A 128 -4.67 12.93 -16.72
CA THR A 128 -4.81 13.99 -15.72
C THR A 128 -3.58 14.87 -15.74
N ASP A 129 -3.63 15.99 -15.03
CA ASP A 129 -2.44 16.75 -14.72
C ASP A 129 -1.41 15.84 -14.02
N ALA A 130 -0.14 16.14 -14.28
CA ALA A 130 0.94 15.33 -13.76
C ALA A 130 0.92 15.28 -12.22
N VAL A 131 0.86 14.08 -11.65
CA VAL A 131 0.99 13.87 -10.21
C VAL A 131 2.48 13.86 -9.87
N ASN A 132 2.94 14.84 -9.10
CA ASN A 132 4.36 15.04 -8.80
C ASN A 132 5.24 15.12 -10.07
N GLY A 133 4.74 15.78 -11.13
CA GLY A 133 5.44 15.90 -12.41
C GLY A 133 5.41 14.65 -13.31
N ARG A 134 4.67 13.60 -12.92
CA ARG A 134 4.58 12.32 -13.63
C ARG A 134 3.24 12.21 -14.37
N PRO A 135 3.22 11.84 -15.66
CA PRO A 135 2.00 11.57 -16.40
C PRO A 135 1.12 10.55 -15.67
N SER A 136 -0.18 10.82 -15.64
CA SER A 136 -1.14 9.97 -14.94
C SER A 136 -2.43 9.81 -15.74
N TRP A 137 -3.05 8.66 -15.59
CA TRP A 137 -4.35 8.33 -16.17
C TRP A 137 -5.31 7.91 -15.08
N MET A 138 -6.49 8.51 -15.10
CA MET A 138 -7.62 8.10 -14.29
C MET A 138 -8.53 7.20 -15.12
N VAL A 139 -8.83 6.01 -14.63
CA VAL A 139 -9.86 5.16 -15.24
C VAL A 139 -11.22 5.78 -15.00
N ASP A 140 -12.06 5.82 -16.05
CA ASP A 140 -13.43 6.32 -15.93
C ASP A 140 -14.23 5.46 -14.93
N ASN A 141 -14.67 6.09 -13.83
CA ASN A 141 -15.30 5.40 -12.70
C ASN A 141 -16.79 5.13 -12.95
N GLN A 142 -17.06 4.26 -13.91
CA GLN A 142 -18.39 3.71 -14.20
C GLN A 142 -18.58 2.44 -13.37
N ALA A 143 -19.62 2.35 -12.54
CA ALA A 143 -19.80 1.24 -11.59
C ALA A 143 -19.61 -0.16 -12.21
N LYS A 144 -20.19 -0.43 -13.39
CA LYS A 144 -20.08 -1.70 -14.09
C LYS A 144 -18.63 -1.97 -14.54
N THR A 145 -17.95 -0.99 -15.10
CA THR A 145 -16.58 -1.10 -15.61
C THR A 145 -15.59 -1.23 -14.48
N SER A 146 -15.72 -0.41 -13.44
CA SER A 146 -14.89 -0.46 -12.24
C SER A 146 -14.99 -1.82 -11.55
N LEU A 147 -16.21 -2.36 -11.37
CA LEU A 147 -16.42 -3.69 -10.81
C LEU A 147 -15.76 -4.78 -11.67
N ALA A 148 -15.93 -4.72 -13.00
CA ALA A 148 -15.31 -5.69 -13.89
C ALA A 148 -13.78 -5.64 -13.81
N LEU A 149 -13.20 -4.43 -13.77
CA LEU A 149 -11.75 -4.24 -13.67
C LEU A 149 -11.21 -4.73 -12.32
N LEU A 150 -11.84 -4.37 -11.21
CA LEU A 150 -11.43 -4.85 -9.88
C LEU A 150 -11.52 -6.38 -9.76
N ARG A 151 -12.53 -7.00 -10.38
CA ARG A 151 -12.64 -8.47 -10.47
C ARG A 151 -11.55 -9.09 -11.34
N ALA A 152 -11.15 -8.42 -12.43
CA ALA A 152 -10.03 -8.84 -13.26
C ALA A 152 -8.72 -8.80 -12.45
N MET A 153 -8.45 -7.70 -11.75
CA MET A 153 -7.28 -7.54 -10.89
C MET A 153 -7.15 -8.66 -9.84
N ARG A 154 -8.27 -9.15 -9.32
CA ARG A 154 -8.27 -10.30 -8.39
C ARG A 154 -7.90 -11.62 -9.04
N LYS A 155 -8.21 -11.81 -10.33
CA LYS A 155 -8.09 -13.09 -11.02
C LYS A 155 -6.73 -13.32 -11.66
N VAL A 156 -6.00 -12.24 -11.97
CA VAL A 156 -4.74 -12.30 -12.68
C VAL A 156 -3.55 -12.17 -11.70
N THR A 157 -2.40 -12.71 -12.09
CA THR A 157 -1.13 -12.52 -11.35
C THR A 157 -0.44 -11.22 -11.75
N SER A 158 -0.67 -10.79 -13.00
CA SER A 158 -0.21 -9.52 -13.55
C SER A 158 -1.33 -8.91 -14.38
N LEU A 159 -1.57 -7.61 -14.22
CA LEU A 159 -2.54 -6.86 -14.99
C LEU A 159 -1.80 -6.08 -16.08
N ASP A 160 -1.97 -6.48 -17.33
CA ASP A 160 -1.47 -5.70 -18.45
C ASP A 160 -2.38 -4.51 -18.73
N VAL A 161 -1.78 -3.37 -19.00
CA VAL A 161 -2.45 -2.15 -19.47
C VAL A 161 -2.06 -1.91 -20.92
N VAL A 162 -3.04 -1.87 -21.81
CA VAL A 162 -2.81 -1.84 -23.25
C VAL A 162 -3.51 -0.62 -23.85
N PHE A 163 -2.74 0.22 -24.55
CA PHE A 163 -3.26 1.28 -25.42
C PHE A 163 -3.08 0.86 -26.88
N GLY A 164 -4.22 0.71 -27.59
CA GLY A 164 -4.19 0.21 -28.96
C GLY A 164 -3.63 -1.22 -29.05
N LYS A 165 -2.39 -1.36 -29.51
CA LYS A 165 -1.67 -2.64 -29.59
C LYS A 165 -0.44 -2.71 -28.67
N GLN A 166 -0.17 -1.64 -27.92
CA GLN A 166 1.03 -1.53 -27.09
C GLN A 166 0.68 -1.86 -25.64
N VAL A 167 1.38 -2.82 -25.05
CA VAL A 167 1.41 -3.05 -23.61
C VAL A 167 2.29 -1.98 -23.00
N VAL A 168 1.69 -1.09 -22.19
CA VAL A 168 2.40 0.03 -21.56
C VAL A 168 2.79 -0.27 -20.12
N ALA A 169 2.15 -1.26 -19.50
CA ALA A 169 2.46 -1.68 -18.15
C ALA A 169 2.05 -3.13 -17.92
N SER A 170 2.81 -3.85 -17.10
CA SER A 170 2.43 -5.15 -16.54
C SER A 170 2.53 -5.04 -15.02
N ILE A 171 1.39 -4.94 -14.36
CA ILE A 171 1.26 -4.53 -12.97
C ILE A 171 1.06 -5.76 -12.09
N PRO A 172 1.91 -6.01 -11.08
CA PRO A 172 1.78 -7.18 -10.23
C PRO A 172 0.53 -7.11 -9.33
N MET A 173 -0.24 -8.22 -9.28
CA MET A 173 -1.47 -8.31 -8.49
C MET A 173 -1.30 -9.12 -7.19
N ASP A 174 -0.10 -9.61 -6.86
CA ASP A 174 0.15 -10.29 -5.59
C ASP A 174 -0.17 -9.39 -4.40
N GLY A 175 -1.08 -9.85 -3.54
CA GLY A 175 -1.56 -9.10 -2.37
C GLY A 175 -2.78 -8.22 -2.60
N PHE A 176 -3.22 -7.99 -3.85
CA PHE A 176 -4.36 -7.13 -4.19
C PHE A 176 -5.61 -7.44 -3.37
N THR A 177 -6.04 -8.71 -3.31
CA THR A 177 -7.26 -9.12 -2.60
C THR A 177 -7.24 -8.72 -1.13
N LYS A 178 -6.09 -8.90 -0.45
CA LYS A 178 -5.93 -8.52 0.96
C LYS A 178 -5.92 -7.00 1.14
N ALA A 179 -5.22 -6.28 0.26
CA ALA A 179 -5.19 -4.82 0.26
C ALA A 179 -6.59 -4.23 0.03
N TYR A 180 -7.36 -4.75 -0.93
CA TYR A 180 -8.73 -4.32 -1.21
C TYR A 180 -9.67 -4.54 -0.02
N ARG A 181 -9.58 -5.71 0.65
CA ARG A 181 -10.35 -5.98 1.89
C ARG A 181 -9.95 -5.02 3.01
N ASN A 182 -8.68 -4.70 3.14
CA ASN A 182 -8.20 -3.73 4.13
C ASN A 182 -8.76 -2.33 3.85
N LEU A 183 -8.82 -1.88 2.59
CA LEU A 183 -9.51 -0.63 2.22
C LEU A 183 -10.97 -0.64 2.68
N GLY A 184 -11.72 -1.69 2.35
CA GLY A 184 -13.12 -1.80 2.73
C GLY A 184 -13.35 -1.75 4.24
N THR A 185 -12.52 -2.45 5.01
CA THR A 185 -12.58 -2.43 6.47
C THR A 185 -12.26 -1.03 7.03
N SER A 186 -11.24 -0.37 6.48
CA SER A 186 -10.75 0.91 6.99
C SER A 186 -11.65 2.09 6.58
N CYS A 187 -12.18 2.10 5.36
CA CYS A 187 -13.05 3.15 4.84
C CYS A 187 -14.55 2.81 4.84
N GLY A 188 -14.93 1.66 5.40
CA GLY A 188 -16.33 1.34 5.72
C GLY A 188 -17.18 0.94 4.51
N PHE A 189 -16.63 0.22 3.52
CA PHE A 189 -17.41 -0.24 2.38
C PHE A 189 -17.35 -1.77 2.17
N ALA A 190 -18.39 -2.31 1.52
CA ALA A 190 -18.49 -3.74 1.23
C ALA A 190 -17.51 -4.15 0.10
N THR A 191 -16.78 -5.25 0.32
CA THR A 191 -15.78 -5.76 -0.64
C THR A 191 -16.14 -7.10 -1.26
N LYS A 192 -17.25 -7.75 -0.82
CA LYS A 192 -17.61 -9.12 -1.20
C LYS A 192 -17.88 -9.31 -2.69
N ASP A 193 -18.28 -8.28 -3.39
CA ASP A 193 -18.54 -8.28 -4.83
C ASP A 193 -17.24 -8.36 -5.67
N VAL A 194 -16.12 -7.91 -5.12
CA VAL A 194 -14.78 -7.98 -5.73
C VAL A 194 -13.93 -9.07 -5.06
N ALA A 195 -13.89 -9.08 -3.74
CA ALA A 195 -13.01 -9.91 -2.92
C ALA A 195 -13.82 -10.71 -1.87
N PRO A 196 -14.62 -11.70 -2.28
CA PRO A 196 -15.45 -12.53 -1.39
C PRO A 196 -14.64 -13.31 -0.35
#